data_0f844e3051b13d18056a421bddf5eb4b
#
_entry.id   0f844e3051b13d18056a421bddf5eb4b
#
_cell.length_a   1.000
_cell.length_b   1.000
_cell.length_c   1.000
_cell.angle_alpha   90.00
_cell.angle_beta   90.00
_cell.angle_gamma   90.00
#
_symmetry.space_group_name_H-M   'P 1'
#
loop_
_entity.id
_entity.type
_entity.pdbx_description
1 polymer ?
#
loop_
_entity_poly.entity_id
_entity_poly.type
_entity_poly.pdbx_seq_one_letter_code
_entity_poly.pdbx_strand_id
1 'polypeptide(L)'
;MKVFINPGHHPGIDSGAVNPTYGTKECDVVKEAGEMLADYLTNAGCEVKIMQDDNLDMVCATSNEWGADLFISLHCNACNGHNARGTETWYKSFNGQRLANYIQSQIIRSTNTIDRGVKQSDGLW
;
A
#
# COMPACT_ATOMS: atom_id res chain seq x y z
N MET A 1 17.74 -4.16 5.82
CA MET A 1 16.78 -3.06 5.58
C MET A 1 15.50 -3.41 6.31
N LYS A 2 14.96 -2.47 7.07
CA LYS A 2 13.70 -2.60 7.80
C LYS A 2 12.55 -2.02 6.96
N VAL A 3 11.59 -2.87 6.62
CA VAL A 3 10.42 -2.47 5.82
C VAL A 3 9.16 -2.60 6.66
N PHE A 4 8.45 -1.49 6.82
CA PHE A 4 7.15 -1.46 7.49
C PHE A 4 6.05 -1.47 6.43
N ILE A 5 5.13 -2.43 6.52
CA ILE A 5 4.01 -2.58 5.59
C ILE A 5 2.72 -2.25 6.34
N ASN A 6 1.94 -1.32 5.78
CA ASN A 6 0.62 -0.98 6.27
C ASN A 6 -0.43 -1.33 5.21
N PRO A 7 -1.08 -2.49 5.30
CA PRO A 7 -2.33 -2.71 4.58
C PRO A 7 -3.37 -1.70 5.07
N GLY A 8 -4.00 -0.96 4.16
CA GLY A 8 -4.97 0.07 4.53
C GLY A 8 -6.24 -0.50 5.17
N HIS A 9 -6.94 0.36 5.91
CA HIS A 9 -8.19 0.05 6.61
C HIS A 9 -8.06 -1.03 7.69
N HIS A 10 -9.11 -1.22 8.47
CA HIS A 10 -9.14 -2.22 9.55
C HIS A 10 -10.35 -3.14 9.39
N PRO A 11 -10.16 -4.47 9.24
CA PRO A 11 -11.27 -5.42 9.18
C PRO A 11 -12.18 -5.29 10.40
N GLY A 12 -13.47 -5.03 10.15
CA GLY A 12 -14.47 -4.89 11.22
C GLY A 12 -14.71 -3.45 11.73
N ILE A 13 -13.86 -2.49 11.36
CA ILE A 13 -14.04 -1.06 11.68
C ILE A 13 -14.31 -0.28 10.40
N ASP A 14 -13.37 -0.30 9.46
CA ASP A 14 -13.48 0.32 8.14
C ASP A 14 -13.07 -0.67 7.06
N SER A 15 -14.01 -1.04 6.21
CA SER A 15 -13.77 -1.96 5.10
C SER A 15 -13.00 -1.34 3.94
N GLY A 16 -12.85 -0.01 3.89
CA GLY A 16 -12.41 0.69 2.68
C GLY A 16 -13.44 0.54 1.55
N ALA A 17 -12.97 0.51 0.32
CA ALA A 17 -13.81 0.27 -0.85
C ALA A 17 -14.44 -1.12 -0.80
N VAL A 18 -15.73 -1.20 -1.17
CA VAL A 18 -16.48 -2.47 -1.22
C VAL A 18 -17.05 -2.67 -2.61
N ASN A 19 -16.85 -3.85 -3.18
CA ASN A 19 -17.53 -4.25 -4.40
C ASN A 19 -18.92 -4.80 -4.05
N PRO A 20 -20.02 -4.12 -4.43
CA PRO A 20 -21.36 -4.53 -4.01
C PRO A 20 -21.84 -5.83 -4.67
N THR A 21 -21.24 -6.22 -5.79
CA THR A 21 -21.63 -7.44 -6.52
C THR A 21 -21.03 -8.69 -5.91
N TYR A 22 -19.77 -8.62 -5.50
CA TYR A 22 -19.01 -9.79 -5.02
C TYR A 22 -18.73 -9.76 -3.52
N GLY A 23 -19.04 -8.65 -2.85
CA GLY A 23 -18.76 -8.47 -1.42
C GLY A 23 -17.29 -8.33 -1.08
N THR A 24 -16.41 -8.18 -2.09
CA THR A 24 -14.97 -7.99 -1.89
C THR A 24 -14.72 -6.66 -1.20
N LYS A 25 -13.90 -6.67 -0.15
CA LYS A 25 -13.55 -5.49 0.65
C LYS A 25 -12.08 -5.14 0.45
N GLU A 26 -11.79 -3.86 0.38
CA GLU A 26 -10.42 -3.36 0.26
C GLU A 26 -9.52 -3.88 1.39
N CYS A 27 -9.97 -3.79 2.65
CA CYS A 27 -9.19 -4.22 3.81
C CYS A 27 -8.73 -5.69 3.73
N ASP A 28 -9.54 -6.57 3.14
CA ASP A 28 -9.19 -7.99 2.98
C ASP A 28 -8.18 -8.19 1.85
N VAL A 29 -8.38 -7.51 0.73
CA VAL A 29 -7.48 -7.59 -0.45
C VAL A 29 -6.08 -7.06 -0.12
N VAL A 30 -6.01 -5.88 0.53
CA VAL A 30 -4.70 -5.28 0.86
C VAL A 30 -4.01 -6.02 2.00
N LYS A 31 -4.76 -6.70 2.88
CA LYS A 31 -4.20 -7.59 3.90
C LYS A 31 -3.46 -8.75 3.25
N GLU A 32 -4.14 -9.49 2.38
CA GLU A 32 -3.55 -10.61 1.65
C GLU A 32 -2.31 -10.18 0.85
N ALA A 33 -2.41 -9.07 0.11
CA ALA A 33 -1.28 -8.51 -0.63
C ALA A 33 -0.12 -8.10 0.27
N GLY A 34 -0.40 -7.54 1.44
CA GLY A 34 0.60 -7.16 2.43
C GLY A 34 1.32 -8.36 3.04
N GLU A 35 0.60 -9.42 3.35
CA GLU A 35 1.16 -10.68 3.86
C GLU A 35 2.07 -11.33 2.80
N MET A 36 1.63 -11.42 1.56
CA MET A 36 2.46 -11.91 0.45
C MET A 36 3.72 -11.06 0.24
N LEU A 37 3.60 -9.74 0.29
CA LEU A 37 4.75 -8.83 0.18
C LEU A 37 5.73 -9.03 1.33
N ALA A 38 5.23 -9.21 2.56
CA ALA A 38 6.06 -9.48 3.74
C ALA A 38 6.88 -10.76 3.58
N ASP A 39 6.27 -11.83 3.07
CA ASP A 39 6.96 -13.08 2.80
C ASP A 39 8.07 -12.92 1.75
N TYR A 40 7.79 -12.24 0.64
CA TYR A 40 8.80 -11.97 -0.40
C TYR A 40 9.98 -11.15 0.12
N LEU A 41 9.71 -10.09 0.89
CA LEU A 41 10.74 -9.23 1.44
C LEU A 41 11.57 -9.94 2.52
N THR A 42 10.93 -10.75 3.35
CA THR A 42 11.63 -11.57 4.36
C THR A 42 12.56 -12.58 3.69
N ASN A 43 12.08 -13.26 2.65
CA ASN A 43 12.89 -14.19 1.87
C ASN A 43 14.05 -13.49 1.14
N ALA A 44 13.90 -12.21 0.81
CA ALA A 44 14.97 -11.37 0.26
C ALA A 44 15.94 -10.81 1.31
N GLY A 45 15.78 -11.17 2.59
CA GLY A 45 16.68 -10.77 3.68
C GLY A 45 16.34 -9.42 4.31
N CYS A 46 15.14 -8.91 4.13
CA CYS A 46 14.66 -7.73 4.86
C CYS A 46 14.10 -8.13 6.23
N GLU A 47 14.22 -7.22 7.20
CA GLU A 47 13.41 -7.26 8.42
C GLU A 47 12.06 -6.61 8.08
N VAL A 48 10.96 -7.34 8.33
CA VAL A 48 9.62 -6.85 7.96
C VAL A 48 8.73 -6.77 9.19
N LYS A 49 7.98 -5.67 9.29
CA LYS A 49 6.88 -5.52 10.23
C LYS A 49 5.63 -5.12 9.44
N ILE A 50 4.52 -5.78 9.76
CA ILE A 50 3.22 -5.50 9.16
C ILE A 50 2.25 -5.02 10.25
N MET A 51 1.48 -3.99 9.96
CA MET A 51 0.43 -3.47 10.84
C MET A 51 -0.72 -2.93 10.02
N GLN A 52 -1.91 -3.45 10.26
CA GLN A 52 -3.15 -3.00 9.64
C GLN A 52 -4.05 -2.36 10.70
N ASP A 53 -4.23 -1.06 10.62
CA ASP A 53 -5.04 -0.29 11.57
C ASP A 53 -5.55 1.00 10.94
N ASP A 54 -6.72 1.50 11.38
CA ASP A 54 -7.29 2.78 10.93
C ASP A 54 -6.70 3.99 11.67
N ASN A 55 -6.05 3.76 12.79
CA ASN A 55 -5.34 4.82 13.50
C ASN A 55 -3.97 5.07 12.86
N LEU A 56 -3.96 5.94 11.84
CA LEU A 56 -2.75 6.24 11.07
C LEU A 56 -1.66 6.89 11.90
N ASP A 57 -2.01 7.68 12.92
CA ASP A 57 -1.01 8.26 13.84
C ASP A 57 -0.27 7.15 14.60
N MET A 58 -1.00 6.14 15.08
CA MET A 58 -0.42 4.98 15.75
C MET A 58 0.43 4.15 14.80
N VAL A 59 -0.04 3.91 13.57
CA VAL A 59 0.71 3.18 12.53
C VAL A 59 2.03 3.88 12.24
N CYS A 60 2.00 5.20 12.02
CA CYS A 60 3.20 5.99 11.74
C CYS A 60 4.15 6.05 12.94
N ALA A 61 3.63 6.25 14.16
CA ALA A 61 4.44 6.22 15.37
C ALA A 61 5.15 4.88 15.53
N THR A 62 4.42 3.76 15.36
CA THR A 62 4.98 2.41 15.46
C THR A 62 6.07 2.17 14.42
N SER A 63 5.88 2.64 13.19
CA SER A 63 6.89 2.54 12.13
C SER A 63 8.16 3.32 12.48
N ASN A 64 7.99 4.57 12.97
CA ASN A 64 9.08 5.45 13.35
C ASN A 64 9.86 4.91 14.56
N GLU A 65 9.17 4.47 15.62
CA GLU A 65 9.78 3.88 16.80
C GLU A 65 10.55 2.60 16.49
N TRP A 66 10.04 1.80 15.55
CA TRP A 66 10.76 0.61 15.09
C TRP A 66 11.99 0.94 14.25
N GLY A 67 12.09 2.16 13.75
CA GLY A 67 13.18 2.63 12.90
C GLY A 67 13.12 2.03 11.50
N ALA A 68 11.96 2.07 10.87
CA ALA A 68 11.78 1.59 9.51
C ALA A 68 12.62 2.42 8.52
N ASP A 69 13.35 1.74 7.63
CA ASP A 69 14.04 2.38 6.50
C ASP A 69 13.05 2.75 5.39
N LEU A 70 11.95 1.99 5.30
CA LEU A 70 10.92 2.12 4.29
C LEU A 70 9.53 1.85 4.89
N PHE A 71 8.58 2.74 4.60
CA PHE A 71 7.16 2.57 4.88
C PHE A 71 6.39 2.38 3.58
N ILE A 72 5.61 1.30 3.48
CA ILE A 72 4.76 0.98 2.31
C ILE A 72 3.33 0.84 2.79
N SER A 73 2.42 1.65 2.25
CA SER A 73 0.99 1.50 2.45
C SER A 73 0.31 0.96 1.19
N LEU A 74 -0.63 0.04 1.37
CA LEU A 74 -1.36 -0.63 0.29
C LEU A 74 -2.83 -0.26 0.35
N HIS A 75 -3.39 0.19 -0.77
CA HIS A 75 -4.77 0.60 -0.90
C HIS A 75 -5.38 0.18 -2.23
N CYS A 76 -6.73 0.05 -2.25
CA CYS A 76 -7.53 -0.04 -3.46
C CYS A 76 -8.41 1.20 -3.52
N ASN A 77 -8.16 2.10 -4.48
CA ASN A 77 -8.97 3.30 -4.61
C ASN A 77 -10.40 3.00 -5.08
N ALA A 78 -11.35 3.82 -4.66
CA ALA A 78 -12.73 3.81 -5.14
C ALA A 78 -13.04 5.08 -5.93
N CYS A 79 -14.00 4.99 -6.85
CA CYS A 79 -14.58 6.16 -7.50
C CYS A 79 -16.09 6.01 -7.66
N ASN A 80 -16.80 7.14 -7.69
CA ASN A 80 -18.21 7.15 -8.06
C ASN A 80 -18.32 6.83 -9.55
N GLY A 81 -18.86 5.65 -9.90
CA GLY A 81 -19.15 5.29 -11.29
C GLY A 81 -18.10 4.44 -11.99
N HIS A 82 -17.57 3.41 -11.43
CA HIS A 82 -16.84 2.25 -12.01
C HIS A 82 -15.90 2.49 -13.23
N ASN A 83 -15.63 3.74 -13.60
CA ASN A 83 -14.85 4.09 -14.80
C ASN A 83 -13.36 4.30 -14.53
N ALA A 84 -12.97 4.52 -13.28
CA ALA A 84 -11.57 4.64 -12.92
C ALA A 84 -10.94 3.25 -12.82
N ARG A 85 -9.90 3.03 -13.63
CA ARG A 85 -9.12 1.79 -13.67
C ARG A 85 -7.65 2.11 -13.68
N GLY A 86 -6.84 1.15 -13.29
CA GLY A 86 -5.40 1.27 -13.33
C GLY A 86 -4.77 1.38 -11.97
N THR A 87 -3.46 1.51 -11.96
CA THR A 87 -2.66 1.61 -10.74
C THR A 87 -1.85 2.89 -10.71
N GLU A 88 -1.61 3.40 -9.52
CA GLU A 88 -0.77 4.57 -9.26
C GLU A 88 0.06 4.34 -8.01
N THR A 89 1.24 4.92 -7.98
CA THR A 89 2.12 4.89 -6.82
C THR A 89 2.36 6.31 -6.32
N TRP A 90 2.13 6.53 -5.04
CA TRP A 90 2.33 7.82 -4.39
C TRP A 90 3.63 7.84 -3.59
N TYR A 91 4.31 8.98 -3.55
CA TYR A 91 5.51 9.17 -2.73
C TYR A 91 5.49 10.53 -2.03
N LYS A 92 6.24 10.62 -0.92
CA LYS A 92 6.42 11.86 -0.15
C LYS A 92 7.81 12.49 -0.36
N SER A 93 8.86 11.69 -0.27
CA SER A 93 10.25 12.17 -0.30
C SER A 93 10.92 11.98 -1.66
N PHE A 94 12.01 12.71 -1.89
CA PHE A 94 12.83 12.54 -3.10
C PHE A 94 13.34 11.10 -3.27
N ASN A 95 13.79 10.47 -2.18
CA ASN A 95 14.21 9.07 -2.23
C ASN A 95 13.04 8.14 -2.53
N GLY A 96 11.85 8.45 -2.00
CA GLY A 96 10.61 7.73 -2.28
C GLY A 96 10.21 7.79 -3.75
N GLN A 97 10.48 8.90 -4.46
CA GLN A 97 10.17 9.04 -5.87
C GLN A 97 10.85 7.97 -6.73
N ARG A 98 12.12 7.73 -6.50
CA ARG A 98 12.88 6.74 -7.25
C ARG A 98 12.30 5.34 -7.06
N LEU A 99 12.01 4.97 -5.82
CA LEU A 99 11.39 3.69 -5.50
C LEU A 99 9.99 3.57 -6.09
N ALA A 100 9.17 4.62 -5.99
CA ALA A 100 7.82 4.66 -6.55
C ALA A 100 7.81 4.43 -8.07
N ASN A 101 8.77 5.00 -8.80
CA ASN A 101 8.92 4.75 -10.23
C ASN A 101 9.25 3.28 -10.53
N TYR A 102 10.12 2.64 -9.75
CA TYR A 102 10.42 1.22 -9.91
C TYR A 102 9.20 0.35 -9.61
N ILE A 103 8.52 0.59 -8.50
CA ILE A 103 7.32 -0.15 -8.10
C ILE A 103 6.25 -0.02 -9.19
N GLN A 104 5.92 1.21 -9.59
CA GLN A 104 4.91 1.47 -10.62
C GLN A 104 5.22 0.73 -11.92
N SER A 105 6.45 0.84 -12.41
CA SER A 105 6.87 0.19 -13.64
C SER A 105 6.76 -1.34 -13.57
N GLN A 106 7.10 -1.95 -12.44
CA GLN A 106 6.98 -3.40 -12.25
C GLN A 106 5.52 -3.87 -12.17
N ILE A 107 4.66 -3.12 -11.48
CA ILE A 107 3.23 -3.42 -11.42
C ILE A 107 2.63 -3.38 -12.82
N ILE A 108 2.89 -2.31 -13.60
CA ILE A 108 2.38 -2.19 -14.97
C ILE A 108 2.85 -3.35 -15.85
N ARG A 109 4.14 -3.69 -15.80
CA ARG A 109 4.70 -4.80 -16.58
C ARG A 109 4.12 -6.17 -16.23
N SER A 110 3.82 -6.39 -14.94
CA SER A 110 3.35 -7.67 -14.43
C SER A 110 1.85 -7.87 -14.61
N THR A 111 1.06 -6.80 -14.52
CA THR A 111 -0.40 -6.88 -14.51
C THR A 111 -1.04 -6.39 -15.80
N ASN A 112 -0.28 -5.72 -16.68
CA ASN A 112 -0.77 -5.08 -17.90
C ASN A 112 -2.00 -4.16 -17.65
N THR A 113 -2.05 -3.53 -16.48
CA THR A 113 -3.10 -2.59 -16.12
C THR A 113 -2.82 -1.18 -16.66
N ILE A 114 -3.80 -0.29 -16.58
CA ILE A 114 -3.63 1.10 -17.00
C ILE A 114 -2.65 1.80 -16.06
N ASP A 115 -1.63 2.43 -16.63
CA ASP A 115 -0.67 3.23 -15.88
C ASP A 115 -1.26 4.62 -15.57
N ARG A 116 -1.52 4.89 -14.29
CA ARG A 116 -1.95 6.21 -13.81
C ARG A 116 -0.78 7.07 -13.31
N GLY A 117 0.43 6.54 -13.41
CA GLY A 117 1.68 7.22 -13.12
C GLY A 117 2.06 7.26 -11.64
N VAL A 118 3.18 7.91 -11.41
CA VAL A 118 3.74 8.17 -10.08
C VAL A 118 3.41 9.61 -9.67
N LYS A 119 2.96 9.80 -8.43
CA LYS A 119 2.46 11.08 -7.93
C LYS A 119 3.11 11.47 -6.61
N GLN A 120 3.34 12.76 -6.44
CA GLN A 120 3.79 13.31 -5.16
C GLN A 120 2.62 13.81 -4.34
N SER A 121 2.68 13.60 -3.03
CA SER A 121 1.76 14.21 -2.09
C SER A 121 2.47 14.58 -0.80
N ASP A 122 2.31 15.84 -0.39
CA ASP A 122 2.78 16.31 0.93
C ASP A 122 1.83 15.89 2.06
N GLY A 123 0.62 15.47 1.71
CA GLY A 123 -0.40 14.97 2.64
C GLY A 123 -0.30 13.47 2.94
N LEU A 124 0.73 12.76 2.47
CA LEU A 124 1.01 11.40 2.91
C LEU A 124 1.62 11.43 4.32
N TRP A 125 1.17 10.54 5.16
CA TRP A 125 1.52 10.41 6.59
C TRP A 125 3.01 10.16 6.83
#